data_9e8e97dcda8745329f56fb1005eb5730
#
_entry.id   9e8e97dcda8745329f56fb1005eb5730
#
_cell.length_a   1.000
_cell.length_b   1.000
_cell.length_c   1.000
_cell.angle_alpha   90.00
_cell.angle_beta   90.00
_cell.angle_gamma   90.00
#
_symmetry.space_group_name_H-M   'P 1'
#
loop_
_entity.id
_entity.type
_entity.pdbx_description
1 polymer ?
#
loop_
_entity_poly.entity_id
_entity_poly.type
_entity_poly.pdbx_seq_one_letter_code
_entity_poly.pdbx_strand_id
1 'polypeptide(L)'
;MPYIGSQVGSSFSSRPATQEFNGDNSTTVFTLNQTVTQEDIVVSVDGVIQESVDAFTVPNGTSLTFTEAPSTGTGNIFVIYLGATDTSLSLIHI
;
A
#
# COMPACT_ATOMS: atom_id res chain seq x y z
N MET A 1 -34.41 0.92 5.72
CA MET A 1 -33.82 1.24 5.52
C MET A 1 -32.94 1.32 5.34
N PRO A 2 -32.82 1.45 5.37
CA PRO A 2 -32.03 1.86 5.09
C PRO A 2 -31.03 1.84 4.44
N TYR A 3 -30.92 1.80 4.12
CA TYR A 3 -30.25 1.82 3.58
C TYR A 3 -29.41 2.27 2.84
N ILE A 4 -29.37 2.69 2.71
CA ILE A 4 -28.72 3.62 1.86
C ILE A 4 -27.32 3.81 2.30
N GLY A 5 -27.13 4.16 3.49
CA GLY A 5 -25.81 4.30 4.02
C GLY A 5 -24.96 3.11 3.82
N SER A 6 -25.51 1.95 3.92
CA SER A 6 -24.76 0.76 3.78
C SER A 6 -24.28 0.60 2.37
N GLN A 7 -24.98 1.06 1.42
CA GLN A 7 -24.53 0.95 0.08
C GLN A 7 -23.30 1.79 -0.16
N VAL A 8 -23.26 2.95 0.41
CA VAL A 8 -22.11 3.78 0.28
C VAL A 8 -20.93 3.12 0.93
N GLY A 9 -21.12 2.56 2.05
CA GLY A 9 -20.07 1.87 2.73
C GLY A 9 -19.52 0.73 1.93
N SER A 10 -20.35 -0.01 1.26
CA SER A 10 -19.93 -1.10 0.47
C SER A 10 -19.02 -0.67 -0.64
N SER A 11 -19.32 0.42 -1.25
CA SER A 11 -18.54 0.89 -2.32
C SER A 11 -17.14 1.22 -1.87
N PHE A 12 -16.99 1.84 -0.74
CA PHE A 12 -15.70 2.18 -0.24
C PHE A 12 -14.93 0.96 0.20
N SER A 13 -15.59 0.01 0.74
CA SER A 13 -14.93 -1.15 1.27
C SER A 13 -14.35 -2.03 0.19
N SER A 14 -14.60 -1.74 -1.06
CA SER A 14 -14.01 -2.55 -2.10
C SER A 14 -12.51 -2.30 -2.24
N ARG A 15 -11.98 -1.25 -1.63
CA ARG A 15 -10.55 -0.98 -1.71
C ARG A 15 -9.90 -1.33 -0.39
N PRO A 16 -8.98 -2.27 -0.36
CA PRO A 16 -8.33 -2.63 0.89
C PRO A 16 -7.44 -1.50 1.37
N ALA A 17 -7.38 -1.32 2.68
CA ALA A 17 -6.51 -0.32 3.28
C ALA A 17 -5.12 -0.86 3.56
N THR A 18 -4.95 -2.17 3.52
CA THR A 18 -3.67 -2.80 3.81
C THR A 18 -3.43 -3.98 2.88
N GLN A 19 -2.20 -4.39 2.79
CA GLN A 19 -1.82 -5.55 1.99
C GLN A 19 -0.60 -6.20 2.64
N GLU A 20 -0.53 -7.51 2.61
CA GLU A 20 0.60 -8.25 3.17
C GLU A 20 1.28 -9.06 2.10
N PHE A 21 2.55 -9.27 2.28
CA PHE A 21 3.33 -10.14 1.40
C PHE A 21 4.24 -11.03 2.25
N ASN A 22 4.71 -12.10 1.65
CA ASN A 22 5.64 -13.01 2.31
C ASN A 22 7.04 -12.78 1.76
N GLY A 23 7.97 -12.47 2.62
CA GLY A 23 9.36 -12.33 2.21
C GLY A 23 9.98 -13.68 1.95
N ASP A 24 10.94 -13.77 1.06
CA ASP A 24 11.62 -15.02 0.75
C ASP A 24 13.14 -14.84 0.68
N ASN A 25 13.64 -13.72 1.16
CA ASN A 25 15.06 -13.42 1.18
C ASN A 25 15.69 -13.29 -0.21
N SER A 26 14.89 -13.19 -1.22
CA SER A 26 15.34 -13.12 -2.61
C SER A 26 14.55 -12.11 -3.42
N THR A 27 13.25 -12.09 -3.27
CA THR A 27 12.37 -11.22 -4.05
C THR A 27 12.42 -9.80 -3.54
N THR A 28 12.60 -8.85 -4.44
CA THR A 28 12.63 -7.44 -4.09
C THR A 28 11.44 -6.67 -4.64
N VAL A 29 10.70 -7.22 -5.60
CA VAL A 29 9.60 -6.51 -6.24
C VAL A 29 8.28 -7.20 -5.91
N PHE A 30 7.33 -6.45 -5.36
CA PHE A 30 6.03 -6.98 -4.99
C PHE A 30 4.95 -6.12 -5.64
N THR A 31 3.91 -6.73 -6.16
CA THR A 31 2.87 -6.02 -6.87
C THR A 31 1.80 -5.52 -5.92
N LEU A 32 1.60 -4.22 -5.87
CA LEU A 32 0.56 -3.61 -5.05
C LEU A 32 -0.78 -3.72 -5.77
N ASN A 33 -1.86 -3.73 -5.00
CA ASN A 33 -3.20 -3.81 -5.57
C ASN A 33 -3.84 -2.45 -5.77
N GLN A 34 -3.08 -1.39 -5.60
CA GLN A 34 -3.54 -0.02 -5.86
C GLN A 34 -2.39 0.76 -6.49
N THR A 35 -2.73 1.78 -7.25
CA THR A 35 -1.72 2.66 -7.83
C THR A 35 -1.43 3.78 -6.86
N VAL A 36 -0.19 3.89 -6.41
CA VAL A 36 0.21 4.85 -5.39
C VAL A 36 1.61 5.38 -5.68
N THR A 37 2.01 6.39 -4.93
CA THR A 37 3.41 6.78 -4.92
C THR A 37 4.04 6.26 -3.63
N GLN A 38 5.35 6.29 -3.55
CA GLN A 38 6.02 5.75 -2.38
C GLN A 38 5.76 6.57 -1.12
N GLU A 39 5.30 7.81 -1.26
CA GLU A 39 4.94 8.62 -0.11
C GLU A 39 3.54 8.36 0.39
N ASP A 40 2.76 7.61 -0.36
CA ASP A 40 1.36 7.36 -0.02
C ASP A 40 1.15 6.05 0.71
N ILE A 41 2.21 5.38 1.07
CA ILE A 41 2.12 4.11 1.78
C ILE A 41 3.09 4.08 2.94
N VAL A 42 2.76 3.25 3.91
CA VAL A 42 3.67 2.91 5.00
C VAL A 42 4.00 1.44 4.85
N VAL A 43 5.26 1.10 4.82
CA VAL A 43 5.72 -0.27 4.63
C VAL A 43 6.49 -0.71 5.87
N SER A 44 6.19 -1.88 6.38
CA SER A 44 7.00 -2.47 7.44
C SER A 44 7.48 -3.85 7.04
N VAL A 45 8.64 -4.23 7.52
CA VAL A 45 9.19 -5.57 7.31
C VAL A 45 9.58 -6.07 8.68
N ASP A 46 9.04 -7.21 9.06
CA ASP A 46 9.29 -7.82 10.38
C ASP A 46 8.94 -6.83 11.52
N GLY A 47 7.94 -6.01 11.30
CA GLY A 47 7.51 -5.03 12.29
C GLY A 47 8.32 -3.74 12.32
N VAL A 48 9.26 -3.57 11.42
CA VAL A 48 10.10 -2.37 11.38
C VAL A 48 9.68 -1.50 10.19
N ILE A 49 9.36 -0.25 10.47
CA ILE A 49 8.96 0.69 9.43
C ILE A 49 10.12 0.95 8.48
N GLN A 50 9.84 0.92 7.21
CA GLN A 50 10.85 1.12 6.17
C GLN A 50 10.76 2.56 5.65
N GLU A 51 11.90 3.14 5.40
CA GLU A 51 11.97 4.52 4.95
C GLU A 51 11.87 4.57 3.42
N SER A 52 10.98 5.38 2.90
CA SER A 52 10.83 5.48 1.45
C SER A 52 12.09 6.07 0.84
N VAL A 53 12.36 5.70 -0.37
CA VAL A 53 13.56 6.08 -1.13
C VAL A 53 14.77 5.26 -0.70
N ASP A 54 15.05 5.22 0.59
CA ASP A 54 16.24 4.49 1.07
C ASP A 54 16.02 2.99 1.10
N ALA A 55 14.89 2.56 1.59
CA ALA A 55 14.61 1.14 1.74
C ALA A 55 13.71 0.60 0.65
N PHE A 56 12.86 1.44 0.09
CA PHE A 56 11.97 0.99 -1.00
C PHE A 56 11.59 2.17 -1.89
N THR A 57 11.14 1.84 -3.11
CA THR A 57 10.56 2.83 -4.02
C THR A 57 9.35 2.21 -4.71
N VAL A 58 8.54 3.04 -5.34
CA VAL A 58 7.41 2.58 -6.16
C VAL A 58 7.53 3.27 -7.51
N PRO A 59 8.40 2.78 -8.37
CA PRO A 59 8.76 3.53 -9.58
C PRO A 59 7.65 3.69 -10.60
N ASN A 60 6.71 2.77 -10.64
CA ASN A 60 5.63 2.85 -11.62
C ASN A 60 4.24 2.85 -11.02
N GLY A 61 4.14 3.09 -9.73
CA GLY A 61 2.84 3.18 -9.07
C GLY A 61 2.29 1.87 -8.55
N THR A 62 2.74 0.74 -9.03
CA THR A 62 2.21 -0.56 -8.62
C THR A 62 3.28 -1.54 -8.19
N SER A 63 4.55 -1.23 -8.36
CA SER A 63 5.63 -2.16 -8.02
C SER A 63 6.36 -1.66 -6.79
N LEU A 64 6.11 -2.32 -5.66
CA LEU A 64 6.85 -2.03 -4.44
C LEU A 64 8.22 -2.68 -4.57
N THR A 65 9.26 -1.88 -4.70
CA THR A 65 10.61 -2.38 -4.97
C THR A 65 11.50 -2.08 -3.79
N PHE A 66 11.99 -3.12 -3.13
CA PHE A 66 12.88 -2.96 -1.98
C PHE A 66 14.33 -2.86 -2.44
N THR A 67 15.13 -2.08 -1.71
CA THR A 67 16.56 -1.99 -1.97
C THR A 67 17.24 -3.31 -1.67
N GLU A 68 16.77 -4.01 -0.64
CA GLU A 68 17.29 -5.33 -0.28
C GLU A 68 16.13 -6.26 -0.08
N ALA A 69 16.31 -7.52 -0.44
CA ALA A 69 15.24 -8.50 -0.32
C ALA A 69 14.83 -8.68 1.14
N PRO A 70 13.53 -8.56 1.45
CA PRO A 70 13.09 -8.81 2.82
C PRO A 70 13.33 -10.25 3.23
N SER A 71 13.54 -10.45 4.52
CA SER A 71 13.82 -11.77 5.06
C SER A 71 12.66 -12.71 4.86
N THR A 72 12.92 -14.00 4.98
CA THR A 72 11.89 -15.03 4.82
C THR A 72 10.89 -14.94 5.97
N GLY A 73 9.62 -14.96 5.65
CA GLY A 73 8.56 -14.95 6.66
C GLY A 73 7.20 -14.93 6.01
N THR A 74 6.19 -15.27 6.78
CA THR A 74 4.81 -15.27 6.31
C THR A 74 4.15 -13.99 6.81
N GLY A 75 3.64 -13.20 5.88
CA GLY A 75 2.98 -11.96 6.22
C GLY A 75 3.90 -10.96 6.90
N ASN A 76 5.19 -11.09 6.70
CA ASN A 76 6.15 -10.23 7.39
C ASN A 76 6.34 -8.88 6.70
N ILE A 77 5.80 -8.71 5.50
CA ILE A 77 5.82 -7.44 4.80
C ILE A 77 4.40 -6.86 4.85
N PHE A 78 4.25 -5.70 5.43
CA PHE A 78 2.93 -5.13 5.64
C PHE A 78 2.89 -3.72 5.05
N VAL A 79 1.89 -3.46 4.23
CA VAL A 79 1.73 -2.18 3.56
C VAL A 79 0.43 -1.54 4.01
N ILE A 80 0.48 -0.29 4.44
CA ILE A 80 -0.70 0.48 4.79
C ILE A 80 -0.86 1.56 3.74
N TYR A 81 -2.01 1.59 3.11
CA TYR A 81 -2.31 2.60 2.10
C TYR A 81 -2.90 3.84 2.77
N LEU A 82 -2.28 4.98 2.55
CA LEU A 82 -2.73 6.22 3.12
C LEU A 82 -3.76 6.84 2.21
N GLY A 83 -4.78 6.56 2.06
CA GLY A 83 -5.80 6.81 1.10
C GLY A 83 -6.08 8.20 0.61
N ALA A 84 -5.28 9.11 0.97
CA ALA A 84 -5.65 10.45 0.68
C ALA A 84 -5.37 10.91 -0.69
N THR A 85 -4.65 10.17 -1.39
CA THR A 85 -4.20 10.62 -2.62
C THR A 85 -5.22 11.04 -3.55
N ASP A 86 -6.18 10.26 -3.62
CA ASP A 86 -7.13 10.49 -4.61
C ASP A 86 -7.88 11.68 -4.40
N THR A 87 -8.04 12.00 -3.23
CA THR A 87 -8.83 13.05 -3.00
C THR A 87 -8.25 14.28 -3.39
N SER A 88 -7.06 14.24 -3.27
CA SER A 88 -6.54 15.42 -3.59
C SER A 88 -6.97 15.93 -4.84
N LEU A 89 -7.41 15.25 -5.32
CA LEU A 89 -7.80 15.79 -6.40
C LEU A 89 -8.75 16.61 -6.40
N SER A 90 -9.01 16.40 -6.06
CA SER A 90 -9.67 17.16 -6.25
C SER A 90 -9.89 18.25 -5.96
N LEU A 91 -9.85 18.30 -5.64
CA LEU A 91 -10.11 19.28 -5.38
C LEU A 91 -9.96 20.22 -5.99
N ILE A 92 -9.80 20.09 -6.31
CA ILE A 92 -9.68 20.84 -6.85
C ILE A 92 -10.26 21.44 -7.48
N HIS A 93 -10.48 21.34 -7.53
CA HIS A 93 -10.95 21.91 -8.17
C HIS A 93 -11.55 22.73 -7.97
N ILE A 94 -11.56 22.57 -7.44
CA ILE A 94 -12.13 23.29 -7.33
C ILE A 94 -12.37 24.09 -7.52
#